data_85a5d43f46e498aeb44defa904e26cdd
#
_entry.id   85a5d43f46e498aeb44defa904e26cdd
#
_cell.length_a   1.000
_cell.length_b   1.000
_cell.length_c   1.000
_cell.angle_alpha   90.00
_cell.angle_beta   90.00
_cell.angle_gamma   90.00
#
_symmetry.space_group_name_H-M   'P 1'
#
loop_
_entity.id
_entity.type
_entity.pdbx_description
1 polymer ?
#
loop_
_entity_poly.entity_id
_entity_poly.type
_entity_poly.pdbx_seq_one_letter_code
_entity_poly.pdbx_strand_id
1 'polypeptide(L)'
;MNFRIGEGWDTHALVPGRALVIGGVHIPHTMGLLGHSDADVLLHAITDALLGAAALGDIGRHFPDTDPQFKGAKSDVLLAEAARRVRAAGYEIGNVDSTVIAQAPRLAPHIAAMCESIAKALGVSVEQVNVKAKTAERMGPVGQGLAMEARAAAMLFRV
;
A
#
# COMPACT_ATOMS: atom_id res chain seq x y z
N MET A 1 26.39 -8.00 5.77
CA MET A 1 25.33 -7.72 4.77
C MET A 1 24.32 -6.78 5.40
N ASN A 2 24.08 -5.63 4.79
CA ASN A 2 23.30 -4.55 5.39
C ASN A 2 21.89 -4.42 4.80
N PHE A 3 21.32 -5.54 4.38
CA PHE A 3 19.98 -5.58 3.81
C PHE A 3 18.93 -5.92 4.88
N ARG A 4 17.76 -5.35 4.71
CA ARG A 4 16.59 -5.59 5.56
C ARG A 4 15.41 -5.89 4.66
N ILE A 5 14.59 -6.85 5.08
CA ILE A 5 13.37 -7.23 4.37
C ILE A 5 12.19 -7.01 5.31
N GLY A 6 11.13 -6.44 4.77
CA GLY A 6 9.85 -6.28 5.48
C GLY A 6 8.70 -6.79 4.62
N GLU A 7 7.67 -7.25 5.28
CA GLU A 7 6.45 -7.75 4.65
C GLU A 7 5.26 -6.98 5.21
N GLY A 8 4.29 -6.68 4.36
CA GLY A 8 3.06 -6.04 4.75
C GLY A 8 1.85 -6.73 4.14
N TRP A 9 0.74 -6.69 4.86
CA TRP A 9 -0.54 -7.21 4.43
C TRP A 9 -1.65 -6.30 4.94
N ASP A 10 -2.66 -6.06 4.10
CA ASP A 10 -3.84 -5.29 4.48
C ASP A 10 -5.08 -5.82 3.78
N THR A 11 -6.24 -5.59 4.35
CA THR A 11 -7.53 -5.96 3.77
C THR A 11 -8.60 -4.95 4.18
N HIS A 12 -9.50 -4.65 3.25
CA HIS A 12 -10.64 -3.77 3.48
C HIS A 12 -11.89 -4.33 2.82
N ALA A 13 -13.04 -4.09 3.44
CA ALA A 13 -14.33 -4.43 2.85
C ALA A 13 -14.60 -3.57 1.61
N LEU A 14 -15.20 -4.17 0.59
CA LEU A 14 -15.64 -3.49 -0.61
C LEU A 14 -17.12 -3.17 -0.48
N VAL A 15 -17.49 -1.89 -0.55
CA VAL A 15 -18.83 -1.41 -0.27
C VAL A 15 -19.30 -0.40 -1.34
N PRO A 16 -20.63 -0.29 -1.57
CA PRO A 16 -21.16 0.74 -2.47
C PRO A 16 -20.94 2.15 -1.91
N GLY A 17 -20.93 3.15 -2.79
CA GLY A 17 -20.95 4.56 -2.41
C GLY A 17 -19.62 5.15 -2.00
N ARG A 18 -18.52 4.45 -2.20
CA ARG A 18 -17.17 4.97 -1.97
C ARG A 18 -16.36 4.94 -3.24
N ALA A 19 -15.46 5.91 -3.37
CA ALA A 19 -14.45 5.90 -4.41
C ALA A 19 -13.47 4.73 -4.19
N LEU A 20 -13.06 4.09 -5.27
CA LEU A 20 -12.04 3.04 -5.22
C LEU A 20 -10.67 3.66 -5.52
N VAL A 21 -9.78 3.64 -4.52
CA VAL A 21 -8.41 4.13 -4.64
C VAL A 21 -7.46 2.99 -4.30
N ILE A 22 -6.61 2.61 -5.24
CA ILE A 22 -5.61 1.55 -5.06
C ILE A 22 -4.28 2.03 -5.62
N GLY A 23 -3.22 1.95 -4.82
CA GLY A 23 -1.90 2.40 -5.24
C GLY A 23 -1.84 3.89 -5.54
N GLY A 24 -2.66 4.69 -4.87
CA GLY A 24 -2.78 6.12 -5.09
C GLY A 24 -3.55 6.50 -6.35
N VAL A 25 -4.18 5.54 -7.03
CA VAL A 25 -4.89 5.73 -8.29
C VAL A 25 -6.39 5.55 -8.08
N HIS A 26 -7.16 6.53 -8.53
CA HIS A 26 -8.62 6.44 -8.55
C HIS A 26 -9.07 5.52 -9.69
N ILE A 27 -9.75 4.45 -9.35
CA ILE A 27 -10.18 3.44 -10.33
C ILE A 27 -11.71 3.52 -10.48
N PRO A 28 -12.22 3.69 -11.72
CA PRO A 28 -13.66 3.67 -11.95
C PRO A 28 -14.27 2.32 -11.57
N HIS A 29 -15.21 2.34 -10.64
CA HIS A 29 -15.91 1.14 -10.18
C HIS A 29 -17.17 1.56 -9.40
N THR A 30 -18.13 0.67 -9.28
CA THR A 30 -19.38 0.92 -8.57
C THR A 30 -19.22 0.84 -7.05
N MET A 31 -18.14 0.25 -6.57
CA MET A 31 -17.83 0.10 -5.15
C MET A 31 -16.43 0.59 -4.84
N GLY A 32 -16.16 0.90 -3.58
CA GLY A 32 -14.86 1.29 -3.07
C GLY A 32 -14.56 0.64 -1.73
N LEU A 33 -13.34 0.82 -1.25
CA LEU A 33 -12.88 0.20 -0.02
C LEU A 33 -13.32 1.03 1.20
N LEU A 34 -13.78 0.35 2.23
CA LEU A 34 -14.27 0.94 3.47
C LEU A 34 -13.12 1.05 4.48
N GLY A 35 -12.94 2.22 5.04
CA GLY A 35 -11.97 2.47 6.09
C GLY A 35 -11.85 3.96 6.39
N HIS A 36 -10.96 4.30 7.30
CA HIS A 36 -10.57 5.67 7.56
C HIS A 36 -9.81 6.21 6.35
N SER A 37 -9.99 7.49 6.01
CA SER A 37 -9.36 8.07 4.84
C SER A 37 -9.81 7.37 3.53
N ASP A 38 -8.91 7.10 2.61
CA ASP A 38 -9.20 6.49 1.30
C ASP A 38 -9.19 4.96 1.32
N ALA A 39 -8.77 4.34 2.43
CA ALA A 39 -8.67 2.88 2.58
C ALA A 39 -7.85 2.20 1.46
N ASP A 40 -6.76 2.84 1.02
CA ASP A 40 -5.89 2.29 -0.02
C ASP A 40 -5.14 1.07 0.49
N VAL A 41 -5.66 -0.09 0.19
CA VAL A 41 -5.16 -1.38 0.69
C VAL A 41 -3.71 -1.65 0.26
N LEU A 42 -3.33 -1.20 -0.94
CA LEU A 42 -1.99 -1.41 -1.46
C LEU A 42 -0.97 -0.50 -0.78
N LEU A 43 -1.27 0.78 -0.65
CA LEU A 43 -0.37 1.71 0.04
C LEU A 43 -0.20 1.38 1.51
N HIS A 44 -1.26 0.87 2.17
CA HIS A 44 -1.16 0.41 3.56
C HIS A 44 -0.23 -0.80 3.71
N ALA A 45 -0.33 -1.78 2.80
CA ALA A 45 0.56 -2.93 2.81
C ALA A 45 2.03 -2.53 2.59
N ILE A 46 2.28 -1.62 1.65
CA ILE A 46 3.63 -1.11 1.38
C ILE A 46 4.18 -0.34 2.58
N THR A 47 3.34 0.49 3.21
CA THR A 47 3.73 1.23 4.42
C THR A 47 4.19 0.28 5.53
N ASP A 48 3.42 -0.77 5.79
CA ASP A 48 3.79 -1.77 6.79
C ASP A 48 5.08 -2.52 6.43
N ALA A 49 5.27 -2.84 5.14
CA ALA A 49 6.48 -3.50 4.67
C ALA A 49 7.74 -2.64 4.94
N LEU A 50 7.66 -1.35 4.66
CA LEU A 50 8.76 -0.42 4.92
C LEU A 50 9.08 -0.29 6.40
N LEU A 51 8.06 -0.06 7.21
CA LEU A 51 8.22 0.09 8.66
C LEU A 51 8.75 -1.20 9.29
N GLY A 52 8.24 -2.35 8.86
CA GLY A 52 8.70 -3.66 9.32
C GLY A 52 10.16 -3.93 8.96
N ALA A 53 10.58 -3.61 7.74
CA ALA A 53 11.97 -3.78 7.31
C ALA A 53 12.94 -2.95 8.17
N ALA A 54 12.54 -1.76 8.58
CA ALA A 54 13.34 -0.89 9.44
C ALA A 54 13.19 -1.21 10.94
N ALA A 55 12.37 -2.20 11.29
CA ALA A 55 12.03 -2.56 12.68
C ALA A 55 11.41 -1.38 13.46
N LEU A 56 10.58 -0.59 12.79
CA LEU A 56 9.92 0.59 13.36
C LEU A 56 8.48 0.33 13.81
N GLY A 57 8.01 -0.91 13.76
CA GLY A 57 6.63 -1.27 14.11
C GLY A 57 5.73 -1.33 12.89
N ASP A 58 4.54 -0.75 12.97
CA ASP A 58 3.51 -0.84 11.96
C ASP A 58 2.80 0.50 11.72
N ILE A 59 1.89 0.53 10.74
CA ILE A 59 1.14 1.73 10.35
C ILE A 59 0.29 2.28 11.50
N GLY A 60 -0.36 1.43 12.29
CA GLY A 60 -1.20 1.86 13.40
C GLY A 60 -0.40 2.53 14.52
N ARG A 61 0.83 2.10 14.73
CA ARG A 61 1.74 2.68 15.72
C ARG A 61 2.22 4.06 15.31
N HIS A 62 2.52 4.26 14.01
CA HIS A 62 3.00 5.54 13.48
C HIS A 62 1.89 6.54 13.20
N PHE A 63 0.72 6.07 12.79
CA PHE A 63 -0.39 6.90 12.34
C PHE A 63 -1.69 6.48 13.04
N PRO A 64 -1.74 6.56 14.39
CA PRO A 64 -2.97 6.20 15.09
C PRO A 64 -4.11 7.15 14.74
N ASP A 65 -5.34 6.65 14.71
CA ASP A 65 -6.54 7.45 14.41
C ASP A 65 -6.73 8.62 15.37
N THR A 66 -6.11 8.56 16.54
CA THR A 66 -6.17 9.60 17.57
C THR A 66 -5.19 10.75 17.32
N ASP A 67 -4.25 10.64 16.37
CA ASP A 67 -3.26 11.69 16.08
C ASP A 67 -3.88 12.76 15.19
N PRO A 68 -4.09 14.00 15.69
CA PRO A 68 -4.70 15.06 14.89
C PRO A 68 -3.84 15.49 13.70
N GLN A 69 -2.54 15.24 13.72
CA GLN A 69 -1.61 15.60 12.63
C GLN A 69 -1.96 14.86 11.34
N PHE A 70 -2.44 13.63 11.45
CA PHE A 70 -2.73 12.77 10.28
C PHE A 70 -4.21 12.49 10.09
N LYS A 71 -5.07 13.22 10.80
CA LYS A 71 -6.53 13.06 10.70
C LYS A 71 -6.99 13.33 9.26
N GLY A 72 -7.62 12.33 8.65
CA GLY A 72 -8.11 12.43 7.27
C GLY A 72 -7.02 12.45 6.20
N ALA A 73 -5.76 12.20 6.55
CA ALA A 73 -4.66 12.16 5.60
C ALA A 73 -4.85 11.03 4.59
N LYS A 74 -4.52 11.33 3.33
CA LYS A 74 -4.53 10.31 2.28
C LYS A 74 -3.39 9.31 2.49
N SER A 75 -3.58 8.09 2.01
CA SER A 75 -2.60 7.01 2.19
C SER A 75 -1.26 7.29 1.52
N ASP A 76 -1.24 8.06 0.42
CA ASP A 76 0.02 8.46 -0.23
C ASP A 76 0.84 9.41 0.64
N VAL A 77 0.18 10.27 1.42
CA VAL A 77 0.85 11.15 2.39
C VAL A 77 1.46 10.32 3.52
N LEU A 78 0.74 9.31 4.01
CA LEU A 78 1.25 8.40 5.05
C LEU A 78 2.43 7.58 4.53
N LEU A 79 2.36 7.10 3.29
CA LEU A 79 3.44 6.35 2.66
C LEU A 79 4.71 7.21 2.53
N ALA A 80 4.57 8.45 2.08
CA ALA A 80 5.69 9.39 1.97
C ALA A 80 6.33 9.66 3.34
N GLU A 81 5.52 9.82 4.37
CA GLU A 81 6.02 10.03 5.74
C GLU A 81 6.71 8.78 6.29
N ALA A 82 6.19 7.60 6.01
CA ALA A 82 6.85 6.34 6.39
C ALA A 82 8.23 6.22 5.72
N ALA A 83 8.33 6.56 4.43
CA ALA A 83 9.61 6.57 3.71
C ALA A 83 10.59 7.55 4.33
N ARG A 84 10.11 8.74 4.74
CA ARG A 84 10.95 9.73 5.44
C ARG A 84 11.47 9.18 6.76
N ARG A 85 10.63 8.52 7.56
CA ARG A 85 11.01 7.93 8.85
C ARG A 85 12.03 6.79 8.70
N VAL A 86 11.85 5.97 7.66
CA VAL A 86 12.81 4.91 7.32
C VAL A 86 14.18 5.49 6.99
N ARG A 87 14.22 6.56 6.20
CA ARG A 87 15.47 7.26 5.87
C ARG A 87 16.10 7.91 7.09
N ALA A 88 15.29 8.53 7.97
CA ALA A 88 15.78 9.11 9.23
C ALA A 88 16.39 8.04 10.14
N ALA A 89 15.96 6.79 10.05
CA ALA A 89 16.53 5.66 10.79
C ALA A 89 17.83 5.10 10.17
N GLY A 90 18.31 5.68 9.08
CA GLY A 90 19.58 5.31 8.46
C GLY A 90 19.47 4.28 7.35
N TYR A 91 18.30 4.15 6.75
CA TYR A 91 18.07 3.20 5.65
C TYR A 91 17.72 3.93 4.36
N GLU A 92 17.93 3.24 3.25
CA GLU A 92 17.44 3.63 1.95
C GLU A 92 16.61 2.50 1.35
N ILE A 93 15.69 2.84 0.44
CA ILE A 93 14.77 1.90 -0.17
C ILE A 93 15.45 1.27 -1.39
N GLY A 94 15.59 -0.05 -1.39
CA GLY A 94 16.12 -0.80 -2.52
C GLY A 94 15.05 -1.05 -3.57
N ASN A 95 13.98 -1.75 -3.17
CA ASN A 95 12.83 -2.00 -4.05
C ASN A 95 11.60 -2.38 -3.24
N VAL A 96 10.45 -2.30 -3.92
CA VAL A 96 9.16 -2.76 -3.41
C VAL A 96 8.52 -3.67 -4.44
N ASP A 97 8.11 -4.87 -4.02
CA ASP A 97 7.26 -5.76 -4.79
C ASP A 97 5.92 -5.92 -4.07
N SER A 98 4.84 -5.97 -4.82
CA SER A 98 3.50 -6.01 -4.22
C SER A 98 2.51 -6.76 -5.09
N THR A 99 1.42 -7.22 -4.46
CA THR A 99 0.33 -7.91 -5.13
C THR A 99 -0.99 -7.41 -4.57
N VAL A 100 -1.90 -6.99 -5.45
CA VAL A 100 -3.29 -6.70 -5.11
C VAL A 100 -4.13 -7.90 -5.49
N ILE A 101 -4.97 -8.37 -4.59
CA ILE A 101 -5.90 -9.46 -4.82
C ILE A 101 -7.32 -8.88 -4.83
N ALA A 102 -7.95 -8.91 -6.00
CA ALA A 102 -9.28 -8.36 -6.22
C ALA A 102 -10.00 -9.17 -7.30
N GLN A 103 -11.25 -9.55 -7.04
CA GLN A 103 -12.02 -10.30 -8.04
C GLN A 103 -12.44 -9.41 -9.22
N ALA A 104 -12.78 -8.15 -8.96
CA ALA A 104 -13.11 -7.11 -9.92
C ALA A 104 -12.87 -5.74 -9.27
N PRO A 105 -12.64 -4.66 -10.04
CA PRO A 105 -12.50 -4.59 -11.49
C PRO A 105 -11.14 -5.11 -11.99
N ARG A 106 -10.94 -5.12 -13.29
CA ARG A 106 -9.62 -5.42 -13.88
C ARG A 106 -8.64 -4.30 -13.52
N LEU A 107 -7.54 -4.66 -12.89
CA LEU A 107 -6.54 -3.69 -12.43
C LEU A 107 -5.38 -3.50 -13.42
N ALA A 108 -5.22 -4.41 -14.37
CA ALA A 108 -4.11 -4.37 -15.33
C ALA A 108 -3.94 -3.01 -16.03
N PRO A 109 -5.01 -2.33 -16.48
CA PRO A 109 -4.87 -1.01 -17.12
C PRO A 109 -4.33 0.08 -16.19
N HIS A 110 -4.35 -0.12 -14.87
CA HIS A 110 -4.00 0.88 -13.87
C HIS A 110 -2.62 0.64 -13.22
N ILE A 111 -1.96 -0.48 -13.52
CA ILE A 111 -0.72 -0.87 -12.85
C ILE A 111 0.40 0.13 -13.09
N ALA A 112 0.60 0.61 -14.31
CA ALA A 112 1.64 1.58 -14.62
C ALA A 112 1.46 2.86 -13.79
N ALA A 113 0.24 3.38 -13.70
CA ALA A 113 -0.08 4.56 -12.90
C ALA A 113 0.14 4.32 -11.40
N MET A 114 -0.17 3.12 -10.91
CA MET A 114 0.12 2.74 -9.51
C MET A 114 1.63 2.77 -9.23
N CYS A 115 2.43 2.18 -10.11
CA CYS A 115 3.89 2.16 -9.95
C CYS A 115 4.46 3.59 -9.92
N GLU A 116 3.99 4.46 -10.79
CA GLU A 116 4.41 5.87 -10.82
C GLU A 116 4.02 6.62 -9.53
N SER A 117 2.78 6.43 -9.07
CA SER A 117 2.28 7.04 -7.83
C SER A 117 3.07 6.57 -6.61
N ILE A 118 3.34 5.28 -6.51
CA ILE A 118 4.12 4.69 -5.41
C ILE A 118 5.56 5.20 -5.45
N ALA A 119 6.20 5.16 -6.61
CA ALA A 119 7.58 5.65 -6.76
C ALA A 119 7.72 7.11 -6.37
N LYS A 120 6.75 7.95 -6.75
CA LYS A 120 6.71 9.36 -6.36
C LYS A 120 6.61 9.53 -4.85
N ALA A 121 5.71 8.81 -4.20
CA ALA A 121 5.52 8.89 -2.75
C ALA A 121 6.77 8.41 -1.99
N LEU A 122 7.43 7.38 -2.50
CA LEU A 122 8.65 6.81 -1.90
C LEU A 122 9.92 7.63 -2.21
N GLY A 123 9.89 8.49 -3.23
CA GLY A 123 11.09 9.20 -3.68
C GLY A 123 12.10 8.28 -4.33
N VAL A 124 11.66 7.30 -5.10
CA VAL A 124 12.50 6.34 -5.82
C VAL A 124 12.16 6.34 -7.31
N SER A 125 12.95 5.64 -8.12
CA SER A 125 12.61 5.48 -9.53
C SER A 125 11.51 4.42 -9.71
N VAL A 126 10.74 4.53 -10.79
CA VAL A 126 9.65 3.59 -11.07
C VAL A 126 10.14 2.15 -11.23
N GLU A 127 11.38 1.96 -11.66
CA GLU A 127 12.01 0.64 -11.79
C GLU A 127 12.20 -0.10 -10.47
N GLN A 128 12.14 0.62 -9.35
CA GLN A 128 12.25 0.05 -8.01
C GLN A 128 10.90 -0.41 -7.45
N VAL A 129 9.81 -0.24 -8.21
CA VAL A 129 8.45 -0.55 -7.77
C VAL A 129 7.80 -1.53 -8.73
N ASN A 130 7.26 -2.63 -8.19
CA ASN A 130 6.48 -3.57 -8.98
C ASN A 130 5.12 -3.81 -8.33
N VAL A 131 4.07 -3.87 -9.15
CA VAL A 131 2.70 -4.19 -8.71
C VAL A 131 2.17 -5.31 -9.60
N LYS A 132 1.70 -6.38 -8.96
CA LYS A 132 0.99 -7.49 -9.60
C LYS A 132 -0.46 -7.44 -9.18
N ALA A 133 -1.35 -7.83 -10.07
CA ALA A 133 -2.77 -7.97 -9.78
C ALA A 133 -3.20 -9.43 -10.00
N LYS A 134 -3.98 -9.95 -9.05
CA LYS A 134 -4.48 -11.32 -9.07
C LYS A 134 -5.96 -11.31 -8.70
N THR A 135 -6.73 -12.23 -9.27
CA THR A 135 -8.03 -12.58 -8.69
C THR A 135 -7.83 -13.59 -7.56
N ALA A 136 -8.88 -13.83 -6.80
CA ALA A 136 -8.92 -14.89 -5.79
C ALA A 136 -9.53 -16.19 -6.33
N GLU A 137 -9.65 -16.32 -7.65
CA GLU A 137 -10.25 -17.49 -8.31
C GLU A 137 -11.65 -17.80 -7.76
N ARG A 138 -12.44 -16.75 -7.46
CA ARG A 138 -13.78 -16.80 -6.86
C ARG A 138 -13.84 -17.44 -5.47
N MET A 139 -12.70 -17.56 -4.79
CA MET A 139 -12.61 -18.18 -3.48
C MET A 139 -12.55 -17.13 -2.37
N GLY A 140 -13.22 -17.44 -1.25
CA GLY A 140 -13.20 -16.62 -0.06
C GLY A 140 -13.91 -15.27 -0.22
N PRO A 141 -13.78 -14.38 0.78
CA PRO A 141 -14.42 -13.06 0.74
C PRO A 141 -13.98 -12.21 -0.45
N VAL A 142 -12.71 -12.24 -0.80
CA VAL A 142 -12.21 -11.50 -1.97
C VAL A 142 -12.82 -12.05 -3.25
N GLY A 143 -12.85 -13.37 -3.39
CA GLY A 143 -13.44 -14.03 -4.56
C GLY A 143 -14.94 -13.80 -4.70
N GLN A 144 -15.63 -13.51 -3.60
CA GLN A 144 -17.06 -13.18 -3.58
C GLN A 144 -17.33 -11.68 -3.79
N GLY A 145 -16.29 -10.87 -3.98
CA GLY A 145 -16.45 -9.43 -4.16
C GLY A 145 -16.78 -8.65 -2.90
N LEU A 146 -16.49 -9.21 -1.73
CA LEU A 146 -16.78 -8.58 -0.43
C LEU A 146 -15.61 -7.79 0.13
N ALA A 147 -14.41 -8.03 -0.37
CA ALA A 147 -13.19 -7.42 0.12
C ALA A 147 -12.13 -7.39 -0.99
N MET A 148 -11.11 -6.57 -0.76
CA MET A 148 -9.84 -6.65 -1.48
C MET A 148 -8.72 -6.75 -0.46
N GLU A 149 -7.62 -7.37 -0.85
CA GLU A 149 -6.42 -7.42 -0.02
C GLU A 149 -5.17 -7.11 -0.83
N ALA A 150 -4.11 -6.76 -0.14
CA ALA A 150 -2.81 -6.54 -0.76
C ALA A 150 -1.70 -7.09 0.12
N ARG A 151 -0.64 -7.52 -0.53
CA ARG A 151 0.62 -7.93 0.10
C ARG A 151 1.75 -7.14 -0.51
N ALA A 152 2.74 -6.84 0.31
CA ALA A 152 3.93 -6.14 -0.13
C ALA A 152 5.18 -6.71 0.54
N ALA A 153 6.28 -6.66 -0.18
CA ALA A 153 7.60 -6.88 0.37
C ALA A 153 8.48 -5.68 0.01
N ALA A 154 9.28 -5.24 0.96
CA ALA A 154 10.22 -4.15 0.75
C ALA A 154 11.62 -4.60 1.14
N MET A 155 12.60 -4.19 0.36
CA MET A 155 14.00 -4.35 0.70
C MET A 155 14.62 -2.99 0.97
N LEU A 156 15.23 -2.85 2.15
CA LEU A 156 15.99 -1.68 2.55
C LEU A 156 17.47 -2.04 2.63
N PHE A 157 18.32 -1.03 2.54
CA PHE A 157 19.74 -1.19 2.84
C PHE A 157 20.21 -0.03 3.71
N ARG A 158 21.18 -0.31 4.56
CA ARG A 158 21.74 0.71 5.44
C ARG A 158 22.70 1.60 4.67
N VAL A 159 22.59 2.88 4.87
CA VAL A 159 23.48 3.90 4.32
C VAL A 159 24.39 4.49 5.40
#